data_a0183d87f814b54b3ffb83f5fb469d0e
#
_entry.id   a0183d87f814b54b3ffb83f5fb469d0e
#
_cell.length_a   1.000
_cell.length_b   1.000
_cell.length_c   1.000
_cell.angle_alpha   90.00
_cell.angle_beta   90.00
_cell.angle_gamma   90.00
#
_symmetry.space_group_name_H-M   'P 1'
#
loop_
_entity.id
_entity.type
_entity.pdbx_description
1 polymer ?
#
loop_
_entity_poly.entity_id
_entity_poly.type
_entity_poly.pdbx_seq_one_letter_code
_entity_poly.pdbx_strand_id
1 'polypeptide(L)'
;MDLTLIYTVVGFALAGYSVIANDSIQTLGTFIASKKKWFKWYVLAGSASSVMIIALAWGWYSYDGDISYGRLTRIPYQEIQWYHAVAPAILLLLTRVGIPVSTTFLVLSAFASTVVLEKMLMKSVVGYGLAAMVAYIAWIAVSKFINEKFDEVDDKWIGFWRNSVWISSGWLWWVWLSHDVANIAVYLPRQLDITILLTVMAYFTILLFYIFYIQGGRIQAVVLEKTGTRYARSATIINVIYAAVLFYFKELNDLPMSTTWVFVGLLCGRE
;
A
#
# COMPACT_ATOMS: atom_id res chain seq x y z
N MET A 1 -10.34 14.56 -30.54
CA MET A 1 -9.66 14.19 -29.29
C MET A 1 -10.13 12.78 -28.95
N ASP A 2 -9.23 11.85 -28.77
CA ASP A 2 -9.58 10.46 -28.52
C ASP A 2 -10.18 10.34 -27.10
N LEU A 3 -11.44 9.95 -26.99
CA LEU A 3 -12.14 9.80 -25.70
C LEU A 3 -11.48 8.73 -24.83
N THR A 4 -10.96 7.68 -25.44
CA THR A 4 -10.23 6.60 -24.76
C THR A 4 -8.99 7.16 -24.05
N LEU A 5 -8.24 8.05 -24.71
CA LEU A 5 -7.08 8.69 -24.10
C LEU A 5 -7.48 9.54 -22.88
N ILE A 6 -8.60 10.28 -22.98
CA ILE A 6 -9.11 11.07 -21.86
C ILE A 6 -9.45 10.17 -20.68
N TYR A 7 -10.20 9.09 -20.91
CA TYR A 7 -10.59 8.15 -19.86
C TYR A 7 -9.38 7.45 -19.24
N THR A 8 -8.38 7.11 -20.07
CA THR A 8 -7.11 6.54 -19.59
C THR A 8 -6.38 7.50 -18.66
N VAL A 9 -6.18 8.75 -19.07
CA VAL A 9 -5.47 9.74 -18.26
C VAL A 9 -6.23 10.07 -16.98
N VAL A 10 -7.56 10.25 -17.06
CA VAL A 10 -8.41 10.53 -15.91
C VAL A 10 -8.43 9.33 -14.94
N GLY A 11 -8.62 8.12 -15.48
CA GLY A 11 -8.60 6.89 -14.69
C GLY A 11 -7.27 6.67 -13.99
N PHE A 12 -6.16 6.83 -14.72
CA PHE A 12 -4.82 6.74 -14.16
C PHE A 12 -4.57 7.78 -13.06
N ALA A 13 -4.93 9.04 -13.31
CA ALA A 13 -4.72 10.11 -12.33
C ALA A 13 -5.56 9.89 -11.06
N LEU A 14 -6.83 9.51 -11.20
CA LEU A 14 -7.70 9.18 -10.07
C LEU A 14 -7.21 7.94 -9.32
N ALA A 15 -6.84 6.87 -10.04
CA ALA A 15 -6.31 5.66 -9.43
C ALA A 15 -4.99 5.94 -8.69
N GLY A 16 -4.05 6.64 -9.32
CA GLY A 16 -2.79 7.02 -8.71
C GLY A 16 -2.99 7.79 -7.41
N TYR A 17 -3.81 8.84 -7.44
CA TYR A 17 -4.07 9.61 -6.24
C TYR A 17 -4.78 8.79 -5.15
N SER A 18 -5.88 8.11 -5.49
CA SER A 18 -6.72 7.42 -4.49
C SER A 18 -6.03 6.19 -3.92
N VAL A 19 -5.34 5.39 -4.75
CA VAL A 19 -4.60 4.20 -4.29
C VAL A 19 -3.42 4.63 -3.41
N ILE A 20 -2.60 5.60 -3.85
CA ILE A 20 -1.47 6.06 -3.05
C ILE A 20 -1.97 6.72 -1.75
N ALA A 21 -3.01 7.54 -1.78
CA ALA A 21 -3.55 8.19 -0.59
C ALA A 21 -4.13 7.20 0.42
N ASN A 22 -4.75 6.11 -0.05
CA ASN A 22 -5.29 5.06 0.82
C ASN A 22 -4.18 4.15 1.36
N ASP A 23 -3.40 3.57 0.47
CA ASP A 23 -2.54 2.43 0.79
C ASP A 23 -1.17 2.87 1.34
N SER A 24 -0.62 4.02 0.89
CA SER A 24 0.63 4.51 1.46
C SER A 24 0.50 4.84 2.94
N ILE A 25 -0.68 5.29 3.38
CA ILE A 25 -0.90 5.59 4.79
C ILE A 25 -1.13 4.31 5.60
N GLN A 26 -1.76 3.30 5.05
CA GLN A 26 -1.88 2.00 5.72
C GLN A 26 -0.51 1.32 5.90
N THR A 27 0.42 1.52 4.97
CA THR A 27 1.77 0.94 5.02
C THR A 27 2.81 1.82 5.70
N LEU A 28 2.79 3.12 5.44
CA LEU A 28 3.78 4.09 5.95
C LEU A 28 3.28 4.92 7.14
N GLY A 29 2.03 4.75 7.57
CA GLY A 29 1.44 5.55 8.65
C GLY A 29 2.19 5.40 9.97
N THR A 30 2.63 4.20 10.31
CA THR A 30 3.48 3.93 11.50
C THR A 30 4.85 4.58 11.38
N PHE A 31 5.43 4.62 10.18
CA PHE A 31 6.67 5.31 9.88
C PHE A 31 6.54 6.82 10.08
N ILE A 32 5.50 7.44 9.51
CA ILE A 32 5.20 8.86 9.70
C ILE A 32 5.02 9.15 11.19
N ALA A 33 4.21 8.37 11.90
CA ALA A 33 3.89 8.55 13.30
C ALA A 33 5.13 8.51 14.19
N SER A 34 6.01 7.54 13.98
CA SER A 34 7.20 7.32 14.80
C SER A 34 8.35 8.28 14.49
N LYS A 35 8.40 8.86 13.28
CA LYS A 35 9.53 9.68 12.81
C LYS A 35 9.27 11.18 12.75
N LYS A 36 8.01 11.63 12.67
CA LYS A 36 7.67 13.05 12.50
C LYS A 36 8.21 14.00 13.57
N LYS A 37 8.56 13.50 14.74
CA LYS A 37 9.20 14.30 15.80
C LYS A 37 10.67 14.64 15.50
N TRP A 38 11.35 13.80 14.72
CA TRP A 38 12.80 13.85 14.51
C TRP A 38 13.17 14.32 13.10
N PHE A 39 12.29 14.08 12.14
CA PHE A 39 12.54 14.37 10.72
C PHE A 39 11.45 15.23 10.14
N LYS A 40 11.84 16.15 9.27
CA LYS A 40 10.90 16.96 8.51
C LYS A 40 10.17 16.09 7.48
N TRP A 41 8.94 16.42 7.18
CA TRP A 41 8.06 15.66 6.29
C TRP A 41 8.70 15.33 4.91
N TYR A 42 9.45 16.26 4.36
CA TYR A 42 10.10 16.06 3.06
C TYR A 42 11.25 15.02 3.08
N VAL A 43 11.92 14.83 4.22
CA VAL A 43 12.93 13.77 4.38
C VAL A 43 12.25 12.40 4.39
N LEU A 44 11.11 12.30 5.07
CA LEU A 44 10.30 11.08 5.11
C LEU A 44 9.70 10.78 3.74
N ALA A 45 9.17 11.79 3.05
CA ALA A 45 8.66 11.66 1.69
C ALA A 45 9.76 11.24 0.71
N GLY A 46 10.93 11.85 0.80
CA GLY A 46 12.07 11.50 -0.05
C GLY A 46 12.52 10.05 0.13
N SER A 47 12.59 9.54 1.37
CA SER A 47 12.94 8.15 1.63
C SER A 47 11.89 7.17 1.09
N ALA A 48 10.60 7.45 1.28
CA ALA A 48 9.52 6.63 0.72
C ALA A 48 9.54 6.64 -0.81
N SER A 49 9.78 7.80 -1.42
CA SER A 49 9.92 7.95 -2.87
C SER A 49 11.14 7.21 -3.42
N SER A 50 12.26 7.21 -2.69
CA SER A 50 13.45 6.45 -3.11
C SER A 50 13.16 4.95 -3.18
N VAL A 51 12.51 4.38 -2.17
CA VAL A 51 12.10 2.97 -2.19
C VAL A 51 11.14 2.71 -3.36
N MET A 52 10.18 3.60 -3.59
CA MET A 52 9.22 3.48 -4.69
C MET A 52 9.92 3.51 -6.06
N ILE A 53 10.82 4.47 -6.28
CA ILE A 53 11.56 4.59 -7.55
C ILE A 53 12.38 3.32 -7.81
N ILE A 54 13.08 2.81 -6.79
CA ILE A 54 13.87 1.58 -6.91
C ILE A 54 12.95 0.38 -7.18
N ALA A 55 11.81 0.26 -6.50
CA ALA A 55 10.86 -0.82 -6.72
C ALA A 55 10.27 -0.79 -8.14
N LEU A 56 9.82 0.38 -8.61
CA LEU A 56 9.29 0.52 -9.97
C LEU A 56 10.35 0.25 -11.05
N ALA A 57 11.58 0.75 -10.85
CA ALA A 57 12.69 0.51 -11.76
C ALA A 57 13.05 -0.98 -11.81
N TRP A 58 13.05 -1.65 -10.66
CA TRP A 58 13.30 -3.09 -10.57
C TRP A 58 12.20 -3.91 -11.27
N GLY A 59 10.94 -3.61 -11.02
CA GLY A 59 9.82 -4.24 -11.70
C GLY A 59 9.91 -4.07 -13.21
N TRP A 60 10.11 -2.83 -13.66
CA TRP A 60 10.27 -2.51 -15.07
C TRP A 60 11.41 -3.27 -15.73
N TYR A 61 12.58 -3.33 -15.09
CA TYR A 61 13.75 -4.05 -15.59
C TYR A 61 13.54 -5.57 -15.62
N SER A 62 12.97 -6.13 -14.55
CA SER A 62 12.86 -7.58 -14.37
C SER A 62 11.68 -8.21 -15.12
N TYR A 63 10.71 -7.41 -15.55
CA TYR A 63 9.47 -7.86 -16.19
C TYR A 63 9.23 -7.14 -17.55
N ASP A 64 10.29 -6.89 -18.29
CA ASP A 64 10.24 -6.36 -19.67
C ASP A 64 9.34 -5.13 -19.83
N GLY A 65 9.46 -4.16 -18.95
CA GLY A 65 8.68 -2.93 -18.97
C GLY A 65 7.40 -2.95 -18.13
N ASP A 66 7.03 -4.08 -17.51
CA ASP A 66 5.85 -4.18 -16.65
C ASP A 66 6.18 -3.82 -15.19
N ILE A 67 5.69 -2.66 -14.74
CA ILE A 67 5.84 -2.22 -13.35
C ILE A 67 4.92 -2.97 -12.37
N SER A 68 4.01 -3.81 -12.87
CA SER A 68 3.10 -4.60 -12.02
C SER A 68 3.68 -5.95 -11.60
N TYR A 69 4.93 -6.23 -11.93
CA TYR A 69 5.60 -7.50 -11.63
C TYR A 69 4.87 -8.72 -12.23
N GLY A 70 4.36 -8.60 -13.46
CA GLY A 70 3.63 -9.66 -14.16
C GLY A 70 2.19 -9.89 -13.65
N ARG A 71 1.71 -9.13 -12.68
CA ARG A 71 0.39 -9.38 -12.06
C ARG A 71 -0.78 -9.10 -12.97
N LEU A 72 -0.61 -8.21 -13.93
CA LEU A 72 -1.64 -7.87 -14.91
C LEU A 72 -1.75 -8.88 -16.06
N THR A 73 -0.86 -9.85 -16.17
CA THR A 73 -0.93 -10.90 -17.20
C THR A 73 -2.21 -11.73 -17.12
N ARG A 74 -2.80 -11.84 -15.92
CA ARG A 74 -4.06 -12.57 -15.68
C ARG A 74 -5.31 -11.76 -15.99
N ILE A 75 -5.18 -10.47 -16.20
CA ILE A 75 -6.28 -9.58 -16.54
C ILE A 75 -6.18 -9.24 -18.02
N PRO A 76 -7.17 -9.61 -18.85
CA PRO A 76 -7.17 -9.27 -20.27
C PRO A 76 -7.03 -7.76 -20.46
N TYR A 77 -6.23 -7.35 -21.45
CA TYR A 77 -6.19 -5.96 -21.83
C TYR A 77 -7.57 -5.53 -22.34
N GLN A 78 -8.06 -4.43 -21.82
CA GLN A 78 -9.33 -3.84 -22.22
C GLN A 78 -9.11 -2.37 -22.56
N GLU A 79 -9.86 -1.91 -23.54
CA GLU A 79 -9.93 -0.50 -23.87
C GLU A 79 -10.57 0.28 -22.71
N ILE A 80 -9.92 1.33 -22.26
CA ILE A 80 -10.39 2.10 -21.10
C ILE A 80 -11.64 2.89 -21.47
N GLN A 81 -12.73 2.61 -20.74
CA GLN A 81 -14.02 3.26 -20.88
C GLN A 81 -14.27 4.18 -19.66
N TRP A 82 -15.25 5.06 -19.79
CA TRP A 82 -15.58 6.02 -18.71
C TRP A 82 -15.86 5.35 -17.34
N TYR A 83 -16.49 4.18 -17.34
CA TYR A 83 -16.84 3.47 -16.09
C TYR A 83 -15.63 2.91 -15.36
N HIS A 84 -14.50 2.69 -16.02
CA HIS A 84 -13.26 2.30 -15.36
C HIS A 84 -12.74 3.41 -14.42
N ALA A 85 -13.04 4.68 -14.70
CA ALA A 85 -12.70 5.79 -13.83
C ALA A 85 -13.62 5.92 -12.61
N VAL A 86 -14.79 5.26 -12.59
CA VAL A 86 -15.75 5.33 -11.48
C VAL A 86 -15.20 4.65 -10.23
N ALA A 87 -14.54 3.51 -10.38
CA ALA A 87 -13.98 2.78 -9.25
C ALA A 87 -12.93 3.62 -8.45
N PRO A 88 -11.91 4.21 -9.06
CA PRO A 88 -10.98 5.08 -8.34
C PRO A 88 -11.62 6.38 -7.85
N ALA A 89 -12.68 6.89 -8.49
CA ALA A 89 -13.44 8.03 -7.99
C ALA A 89 -14.18 7.68 -6.69
N ILE A 90 -14.83 6.51 -6.61
CA ILE A 90 -15.44 6.00 -5.37
C ILE A 90 -14.37 5.79 -4.28
N LEU A 91 -13.23 5.18 -4.63
CA LEU A 91 -12.12 4.99 -3.71
C LEU A 91 -11.64 6.33 -3.12
N LEU A 92 -11.53 7.37 -3.96
CA LEU A 92 -11.17 8.71 -3.53
C LEU A 92 -12.18 9.28 -2.51
N LEU A 93 -13.47 9.11 -2.76
CA LEU A 93 -14.52 9.58 -1.84
C LEU A 93 -14.43 8.86 -0.49
N LEU A 94 -14.30 7.54 -0.48
CA LEU A 94 -14.17 6.74 0.74
C LEU A 94 -12.91 7.09 1.53
N THR A 95 -11.78 7.27 0.84
CA THR A 95 -10.52 7.70 1.44
C THR A 95 -10.65 9.08 2.11
N ARG A 96 -11.37 10.01 1.49
CA ARG A 96 -11.62 11.35 2.06
C ARG A 96 -12.48 11.32 3.32
N VAL A 97 -13.35 10.33 3.48
CA VAL A 97 -14.15 10.14 4.71
C VAL A 97 -13.35 9.37 5.78
N GLY A 98 -12.17 8.84 5.43
CA GLY A 98 -11.31 8.09 6.36
C GLY A 98 -11.66 6.61 6.44
N ILE A 99 -12.37 6.05 5.45
CA ILE A 99 -12.71 4.63 5.38
C ILE A 99 -11.61 3.91 4.59
N PRO A 100 -10.82 3.02 5.23
CA PRO A 100 -9.84 2.21 4.52
C PRO A 100 -10.54 1.16 3.64
N VAL A 101 -10.16 1.06 2.38
CA VAL A 101 -10.82 0.21 1.38
C VAL A 101 -9.81 -0.69 0.69
N SER A 102 -10.24 -1.88 0.30
CA SER A 102 -9.46 -2.77 -0.56
C SER A 102 -9.39 -2.21 -1.98
N THR A 103 -8.27 -1.62 -2.33
CA THR A 103 -8.01 -1.00 -3.63
C THR A 103 -8.02 -2.03 -4.74
N THR A 104 -7.38 -3.18 -4.51
CA THR A 104 -7.32 -4.29 -5.48
C THR A 104 -8.73 -4.76 -5.86
N PHE A 105 -9.59 -4.99 -4.86
CA PHE A 105 -10.95 -5.42 -5.16
C PHE A 105 -11.74 -4.34 -5.90
N LEU A 106 -11.68 -3.10 -5.43
CA LEU A 106 -12.51 -2.02 -6.00
C LEU A 106 -12.06 -1.64 -7.41
N VAL A 107 -10.75 -1.53 -7.67
CA VAL A 107 -10.24 -1.08 -8.97
C VAL A 107 -10.18 -2.23 -9.97
N LEU A 108 -9.52 -3.35 -9.62
CA LEU A 108 -9.32 -4.42 -10.59
C LEU A 108 -10.62 -5.16 -10.97
N SER A 109 -11.64 -5.14 -10.10
CA SER A 109 -12.95 -5.72 -10.45
C SER A 109 -13.61 -5.01 -11.64
N ALA A 110 -13.34 -3.72 -11.85
CA ALA A 110 -13.86 -2.98 -13.00
C ALA A 110 -13.27 -3.46 -14.34
N PHE A 111 -12.13 -4.16 -14.31
CA PHE A 111 -11.45 -4.73 -15.48
C PHE A 111 -11.66 -6.24 -15.63
N ALA A 112 -12.32 -6.87 -14.67
CA ALA A 112 -12.50 -8.33 -14.67
C ALA A 112 -13.70 -8.74 -15.52
N SER A 113 -13.55 -9.79 -16.31
CA SER A 113 -14.70 -10.49 -16.89
C SER A 113 -15.52 -11.17 -15.79
N THR A 114 -16.81 -11.47 -16.03
CA THR A 114 -17.71 -12.10 -15.05
C THR A 114 -17.10 -13.36 -14.41
N VAL A 115 -16.51 -14.24 -15.22
CA VAL A 115 -15.86 -15.47 -14.76
C VAL A 115 -14.62 -15.19 -13.90
N VAL A 116 -13.84 -14.19 -14.28
CA VAL A 116 -12.66 -13.76 -13.51
C VAL A 116 -13.11 -13.10 -12.21
N LEU A 117 -14.18 -12.31 -12.25
CA LEU A 117 -14.75 -11.62 -11.10
C LEU A 117 -15.24 -12.62 -10.04
N GLU A 118 -15.97 -13.68 -10.43
CA GLU A 118 -16.42 -14.72 -9.48
C GLU A 118 -15.23 -15.41 -8.80
N LYS A 119 -14.21 -15.79 -9.58
CA LYS A 119 -12.98 -16.41 -9.03
C LYS A 119 -12.22 -15.45 -8.12
N MET A 120 -12.15 -14.17 -8.48
CA MET A 120 -11.54 -13.14 -7.65
C MET A 120 -12.31 -12.94 -6.36
N LEU A 121 -13.65 -12.89 -6.41
CA LEU A 121 -14.52 -12.78 -5.23
C LEU A 121 -14.29 -13.93 -4.25
N MET A 122 -14.43 -15.17 -4.71
CA MET A 122 -14.26 -16.35 -3.84
C MET A 122 -12.88 -16.42 -3.21
N LYS A 123 -11.82 -16.25 -4.01
CA LYS A 123 -10.45 -16.25 -3.51
C LYS A 123 -10.18 -15.05 -2.59
N SER A 124 -10.74 -13.88 -2.89
CA SER A 124 -10.54 -12.67 -2.10
C SER A 124 -11.22 -12.78 -0.73
N VAL A 125 -12.48 -13.23 -0.67
CA VAL A 125 -13.20 -13.38 0.61
C VAL A 125 -12.45 -14.35 1.53
N VAL A 126 -12.06 -15.53 1.02
CA VAL A 126 -11.31 -16.52 1.80
C VAL A 126 -9.91 -15.99 2.15
N GLY A 127 -9.17 -15.45 1.18
CA GLY A 127 -7.83 -14.92 1.40
C GLY A 127 -7.82 -13.74 2.37
N TYR A 128 -8.81 -12.86 2.28
CA TYR A 128 -8.93 -11.68 3.17
C TYR A 128 -9.26 -12.11 4.60
N GLY A 129 -10.19 -13.05 4.76
CA GLY A 129 -10.53 -13.57 6.08
C GLY A 129 -9.33 -14.26 6.75
N LEU A 130 -8.60 -15.10 6.00
CA LEU A 130 -7.37 -15.75 6.47
C LEU A 130 -6.28 -14.72 6.83
N ALA A 131 -6.09 -13.69 5.99
CA ALA A 131 -5.09 -12.65 6.23
C ALA A 131 -5.36 -11.88 7.52
N ALA A 132 -6.60 -11.44 7.71
CA ALA A 132 -7.01 -10.73 8.91
C ALA A 132 -6.84 -11.61 10.15
N MET A 133 -7.24 -12.87 10.06
CA MET A 133 -7.10 -13.84 11.16
C MET A 133 -5.63 -14.08 11.54
N VAL A 134 -4.76 -14.33 10.55
CA VAL A 134 -3.33 -14.55 10.80
C VAL A 134 -2.67 -13.29 11.38
N ALA A 135 -2.99 -12.11 10.84
CA ALA A 135 -2.49 -10.85 11.37
C ALA A 135 -2.95 -10.60 12.81
N TYR A 136 -4.21 -10.88 13.11
CA TYR A 136 -4.78 -10.80 14.46
C TYR A 136 -4.08 -11.75 15.43
N ILE A 137 -3.94 -13.04 15.09
CA ILE A 137 -3.25 -14.04 15.92
C ILE A 137 -1.77 -13.66 16.13
N ALA A 138 -1.07 -13.27 15.06
CA ALA A 138 0.32 -12.85 15.14
C ALA A 138 0.47 -11.64 16.08
N TRP A 139 -0.45 -10.68 16.00
CA TRP A 139 -0.44 -9.52 16.88
C TRP A 139 -0.69 -9.89 18.34
N ILE A 140 -1.70 -10.72 18.65
CA ILE A 140 -1.96 -11.19 20.02
C ILE A 140 -0.74 -11.92 20.59
N ALA A 141 -0.13 -12.81 19.80
CA ALA A 141 1.06 -13.55 20.23
C ALA A 141 2.21 -12.61 20.57
N VAL A 142 2.45 -11.58 19.74
CA VAL A 142 3.55 -10.63 19.91
C VAL A 142 3.22 -9.58 20.98
N SER A 143 1.98 -9.12 21.10
CA SER A 143 1.58 -8.10 22.08
C SER A 143 1.79 -8.55 23.52
N LYS A 144 1.70 -9.85 23.80
CA LYS A 144 2.03 -10.42 25.10
C LYS A 144 3.50 -10.25 25.50
N PHE A 145 4.39 -10.10 24.53
CA PHE A 145 5.83 -9.89 24.74
C PHE A 145 6.24 -8.42 24.66
N ILE A 146 5.35 -7.56 24.10
CA ILE A 146 5.59 -6.12 24.06
C ILE A 146 5.00 -5.51 25.31
N ASN A 147 5.84 -5.28 26.30
CA ASN A 147 5.44 -4.52 27.48
C ASN A 147 5.26 -3.05 27.05
N GLU A 148 4.01 -2.57 26.92
CA GLU A 148 3.66 -1.20 26.53
C GLU A 148 4.17 -0.13 27.51
N LYS A 149 4.69 -0.55 28.68
CA LYS A 149 5.18 0.32 29.75
C LYS A 149 6.61 0.84 29.56
N PHE A 150 7.32 0.42 28.51
CA PHE A 150 8.63 0.98 28.24
C PHE A 150 8.51 2.31 27.51
N ASP A 151 8.59 3.39 28.25
CA ASP A 151 8.85 4.72 27.69
C ASP A 151 10.13 4.66 26.84
N GLU A 152 10.13 5.38 25.72
CA GLU A 152 11.32 5.45 24.81
C GLU A 152 12.62 5.85 25.53
N VAL A 153 12.50 6.46 26.70
CA VAL A 153 13.64 7.02 27.46
C VAL A 153 14.48 5.94 28.14
N ASP A 154 13.88 4.81 28.53
CA ASP A 154 14.58 3.76 29.31
C ASP A 154 15.00 2.54 28.45
N ASP A 155 14.75 2.55 27.15
CA ASP A 155 15.11 1.44 26.28
C ASP A 155 16.59 1.52 25.85
N LYS A 156 17.43 0.59 26.36
CA LYS A 156 18.83 0.45 25.95
C LYS A 156 19.00 0.27 24.43
N TRP A 157 17.96 -0.21 23.77
CA TRP A 157 17.95 -0.53 22.35
C TRP A 157 17.27 0.53 21.50
N ILE A 158 17.01 1.72 22.04
CA ILE A 158 16.29 2.78 21.32
C ILE A 158 16.92 3.13 19.97
N GLY A 159 18.26 3.17 19.90
CA GLY A 159 19.00 3.41 18.65
C GLY A 159 18.74 2.31 17.62
N PHE A 160 18.75 1.04 18.04
CA PHE A 160 18.42 -0.10 17.19
C PHE A 160 17.00 0.01 16.65
N TRP A 161 16.01 0.25 17.51
CA TRP A 161 14.60 0.37 17.08
C TRP A 161 14.37 1.56 16.14
N ARG A 162 15.03 2.68 16.40
CA ARG A 162 14.97 3.85 15.53
C ARG A 162 15.48 3.57 14.12
N ASN A 163 16.54 2.79 13.99
CA ASN A 163 17.04 2.38 12.67
C ASN A 163 16.17 1.30 12.04
N SER A 164 15.70 0.34 12.81
CA SER A 164 14.85 -0.75 12.35
C SER A 164 13.52 -0.28 11.75
N VAL A 165 12.97 0.85 12.21
CA VAL A 165 11.76 1.45 11.58
C VAL A 165 12.01 1.80 10.12
N TRP A 166 13.18 2.35 9.76
CA TRP A 166 13.49 2.67 8.37
C TRP A 166 13.51 1.42 7.49
N ILE A 167 14.18 0.38 7.96
CA ILE A 167 14.32 -0.88 7.22
C ILE A 167 12.97 -1.59 7.11
N SER A 168 12.24 -1.74 8.21
CA SER A 168 10.95 -2.43 8.23
C SER A 168 9.86 -1.70 7.43
N SER A 169 9.86 -0.36 7.47
CA SER A 169 8.95 0.44 6.65
C SER A 169 9.30 0.37 5.17
N GLY A 170 10.60 0.39 4.83
CA GLY A 170 11.07 0.23 3.47
C GLY A 170 10.70 -1.14 2.90
N TRP A 171 10.88 -2.22 3.68
CA TRP A 171 10.49 -3.57 3.28
C TRP A 171 8.97 -3.68 3.08
N LEU A 172 8.17 -3.21 4.04
CA LEU A 172 6.71 -3.21 3.92
C LEU A 172 6.25 -2.43 2.69
N TRP A 173 6.83 -1.26 2.45
CA TRP A 173 6.51 -0.41 1.30
C TRP A 173 6.91 -1.07 -0.02
N TRP A 174 8.06 -1.72 -0.07
CA TRP A 174 8.49 -2.52 -1.23
C TRP A 174 7.52 -3.66 -1.53
N VAL A 175 7.18 -4.46 -0.53
CA VAL A 175 6.24 -5.59 -0.70
C VAL A 175 4.88 -5.08 -1.15
N TRP A 176 4.42 -3.93 -0.67
CA TRP A 176 3.20 -3.33 -1.15
C TRP A 176 3.32 -2.93 -2.63
N LEU A 177 4.38 -2.21 -3.00
CA LEU A 177 4.60 -1.75 -4.38
C LEU A 177 4.64 -2.90 -5.37
N SER A 178 5.34 -3.98 -5.06
CA SER A 178 5.43 -5.16 -5.94
C SER A 178 4.08 -5.82 -6.23
N HIS A 179 3.05 -5.51 -5.44
CA HIS A 179 1.71 -6.08 -5.61
C HIS A 179 0.66 -5.08 -6.04
N ASP A 180 0.55 -4.00 -5.31
CA ASP A 180 -0.63 -3.15 -5.40
C ASP A 180 -0.46 -1.99 -6.40
N VAL A 181 0.75 -1.78 -6.93
CA VAL A 181 0.96 -0.88 -8.08
C VAL A 181 0.17 -1.33 -9.31
N ALA A 182 -0.14 -2.62 -9.43
CA ALA A 182 -1.03 -3.16 -10.48
C ALA A 182 -2.39 -2.46 -10.52
N ASN A 183 -2.91 -1.99 -9.38
CA ASN A 183 -4.17 -1.26 -9.28
C ASN A 183 -4.14 0.09 -10.04
N ILE A 184 -2.95 0.63 -10.26
CA ILE A 184 -2.76 1.86 -11.03
C ILE A 184 -2.25 1.54 -12.44
N ALA A 185 -1.33 0.58 -12.55
CA ALA A 185 -0.73 0.18 -13.82
C ALA A 185 -1.75 -0.41 -14.81
N VAL A 186 -2.92 -0.87 -14.34
CA VAL A 186 -4.00 -1.38 -15.20
C VAL A 186 -4.49 -0.36 -16.23
N TYR A 187 -4.33 0.94 -15.95
CA TYR A 187 -4.65 2.05 -16.87
C TYR A 187 -3.54 2.35 -17.88
N LEU A 188 -2.37 1.74 -17.73
CA LEU A 188 -1.20 1.99 -18.56
C LEU A 188 -0.99 0.87 -19.59
N PRO A 189 -0.17 1.09 -20.63
CA PRO A 189 0.34 0.00 -21.44
C PRO A 189 1.01 -1.07 -20.58
N ARG A 190 0.91 -2.33 -20.98
CA ARG A 190 1.50 -3.45 -20.22
C ARG A 190 3.03 -3.36 -20.13
N GLN A 191 3.63 -2.85 -21.17
CA GLN A 191 5.07 -2.58 -21.23
C GLN A 191 5.27 -1.08 -21.40
N LEU A 192 5.92 -0.46 -20.44
CA LEU A 192 6.18 0.97 -20.44
C LEU A 192 7.50 1.27 -21.16
N ASP A 193 7.48 2.25 -22.04
CA ASP A 193 8.72 2.89 -22.45
C ASP A 193 9.31 3.73 -21.31
N ILE A 194 10.59 4.09 -21.45
CA ILE A 194 11.29 4.82 -20.38
C ILE A 194 10.66 6.19 -20.08
N THR A 195 10.04 6.84 -21.07
CA THR A 195 9.43 8.15 -20.91
C THR A 195 8.18 8.05 -20.04
N ILE A 196 7.33 7.05 -20.31
CA ILE A 196 6.13 6.78 -19.50
C ILE A 196 6.55 6.37 -18.08
N LEU A 197 7.54 5.49 -17.92
CA LEU A 197 8.07 5.10 -16.62
C LEU A 197 8.50 6.31 -15.79
N LEU A 198 9.32 7.20 -16.36
CA LEU A 198 9.78 8.40 -15.66
C LEU A 198 8.61 9.35 -15.30
N THR A 199 7.62 9.46 -16.18
CA THR A 199 6.41 10.25 -15.92
C THR A 199 5.61 9.67 -14.76
N VAL A 200 5.43 8.36 -14.70
CA VAL A 200 4.75 7.65 -13.60
C VAL A 200 5.51 7.84 -12.29
N MET A 201 6.83 7.66 -12.30
CA MET A 201 7.67 7.87 -11.11
C MET A 201 7.59 9.31 -10.60
N ALA A 202 7.64 10.29 -11.52
CA ALA A 202 7.50 11.70 -11.15
C ALA A 202 6.12 11.99 -10.54
N TYR A 203 5.05 11.49 -11.15
CA TYR A 203 3.70 11.66 -10.65
C TYR A 203 3.53 11.05 -9.26
N PHE A 204 3.96 9.80 -9.05
CA PHE A 204 3.85 9.17 -7.73
C PHE A 204 4.72 9.84 -6.68
N THR A 205 5.89 10.35 -7.06
CA THR A 205 6.75 11.14 -6.17
C THR A 205 6.01 12.41 -5.71
N ILE A 206 5.39 13.15 -6.63
CA ILE A 206 4.60 14.34 -6.30
C ILE A 206 3.47 13.97 -5.34
N LEU A 207 2.75 12.88 -5.60
CA LEU A 207 1.67 12.42 -4.72
C LEU A 207 2.18 12.06 -3.32
N LEU A 208 3.29 11.33 -3.21
CA LEU A 208 3.89 10.99 -1.91
C LEU A 208 4.30 12.25 -1.15
N PHE A 209 4.97 13.20 -1.82
CA PHE A 209 5.32 14.47 -1.18
C PHE A 209 4.09 15.22 -0.69
N TYR A 210 3.02 15.27 -1.47
CA TYR A 210 1.77 15.87 -1.05
C TYR A 210 1.16 15.16 0.16
N ILE A 211 1.09 13.82 0.15
CA ILE A 211 0.53 13.02 1.25
C ILE A 211 1.33 13.19 2.54
N PHE A 212 2.67 13.21 2.45
CA PHE A 212 3.51 13.45 3.61
C PHE A 212 3.41 14.91 4.11
N TYR A 213 3.24 15.88 3.20
CA TYR A 213 2.99 17.28 3.56
C TYR A 213 1.72 17.45 4.40
N ILE A 214 0.61 16.80 3.97
CA ILE A 214 -0.65 16.81 4.75
C ILE A 214 -0.67 15.79 5.89
N GLN A 215 0.48 15.18 6.19
CA GLN A 215 0.65 14.18 7.26
C GLN A 215 -0.34 13.01 7.18
N GLY A 216 -0.65 12.54 5.97
CA GLY A 216 -1.49 11.38 5.73
C GLY A 216 -3.01 11.60 5.87
N GLY A 217 -3.44 12.80 6.17
CA GLY A 217 -4.85 13.15 6.21
C GLY A 217 -5.69 12.33 7.21
N ARG A 218 -6.96 12.04 6.86
CA ARG A 218 -7.90 11.36 7.76
C ARG A 218 -7.55 9.89 8.03
N ILE A 219 -7.01 9.17 7.07
CA ILE A 219 -6.58 7.77 7.27
C ILE A 219 -5.47 7.70 8.31
N GLN A 220 -4.55 8.66 8.34
CA GLN A 220 -3.50 8.72 9.36
C GLN A 220 -4.09 8.91 10.77
N ALA A 221 -5.20 9.63 10.92
CA ALA A 221 -5.89 9.74 12.19
C ALA A 221 -6.36 8.37 12.70
N VAL A 222 -6.93 7.55 11.83
CA VAL A 222 -7.32 6.17 12.13
C VAL A 222 -6.10 5.33 12.54
N VAL A 223 -4.99 5.43 11.80
CA VAL A 223 -3.74 4.74 12.16
C VAL A 223 -3.27 5.14 13.55
N LEU A 224 -3.21 6.44 13.85
CA LEU A 224 -2.74 6.94 15.14
C LEU A 224 -3.65 6.58 16.31
N GLU A 225 -4.96 6.67 16.10
CA GLU A 225 -5.95 6.38 17.12
C GLU A 225 -5.97 4.90 17.48
N LYS A 226 -5.97 4.03 16.46
CA LYS A 226 -6.08 2.59 16.64
C LYS A 226 -4.76 1.90 16.94
N THR A 227 -3.62 2.35 16.37
CA THR A 227 -2.34 1.69 16.62
C THR A 227 -1.61 2.23 17.85
N GLY A 228 -1.89 3.46 18.29
CA GLY A 228 -1.15 4.15 19.35
C GLY A 228 0.38 4.20 19.11
N THR A 229 0.81 3.86 17.89
CA THR A 229 2.21 3.64 17.52
C THR A 229 2.98 4.93 17.35
N ARG A 230 3.27 5.57 18.48
CA ARG A 230 4.20 6.71 18.52
C ARG A 230 5.65 6.28 18.76
N TYR A 231 5.86 5.00 19.07
CA TYR A 231 7.16 4.45 19.50
C TYR A 231 7.81 3.63 18.39
N ALA A 232 9.12 3.77 18.23
CA ALA A 232 9.89 3.12 17.17
C ALA A 232 9.81 1.58 17.26
N ARG A 233 9.85 1.02 18.47
CA ARG A 233 9.75 -0.42 18.72
C ARG A 233 8.42 -0.98 18.20
N SER A 234 7.29 -0.42 18.63
CA SER A 234 5.97 -0.87 18.20
C SER A 234 5.79 -0.72 16.68
N ALA A 235 6.22 0.41 16.11
CA ALA A 235 6.18 0.63 14.67
C ALA A 235 6.99 -0.43 13.90
N THR A 236 8.21 -0.75 14.35
CA THR A 236 9.04 -1.80 13.73
C THR A 236 8.33 -3.14 13.73
N ILE A 237 7.80 -3.57 14.87
CA ILE A 237 7.17 -4.88 15.03
C ILE A 237 5.92 -4.98 14.16
N ILE A 238 5.07 -3.96 14.16
CA ILE A 238 3.88 -3.92 13.29
C ILE A 238 4.29 -4.03 11.81
N ASN A 239 5.28 -3.25 11.40
CA ASN A 239 5.74 -3.26 10.01
C ASN A 239 6.31 -4.62 9.60
N VAL A 240 7.09 -5.26 10.48
CA VAL A 240 7.65 -6.60 10.22
C VAL A 240 6.55 -7.65 10.11
N ILE A 241 5.58 -7.68 11.02
CA ILE A 241 4.46 -8.62 10.95
C ILE A 241 3.66 -8.38 9.67
N TYR A 242 3.34 -7.13 9.39
CA TYR A 242 2.57 -6.76 8.21
C TYR A 242 3.30 -7.17 6.91
N ALA A 243 4.57 -6.80 6.79
CA ALA A 243 5.39 -7.17 5.64
C ALA A 243 5.53 -8.68 5.49
N ALA A 244 5.77 -9.41 6.59
CA ALA A 244 5.90 -10.86 6.59
C ALA A 244 4.60 -11.57 6.15
N VAL A 245 3.44 -11.11 6.63
CA VAL A 245 2.13 -11.62 6.21
C VAL A 245 1.92 -11.38 4.72
N LEU A 246 2.13 -10.15 4.25
CA LEU A 246 1.98 -9.84 2.82
C LEU A 246 2.97 -10.65 1.97
N PHE A 247 4.23 -10.72 2.37
CA PHE A 247 5.26 -11.46 1.65
C PHE A 247 4.93 -12.95 1.56
N TYR A 248 4.58 -13.58 2.69
CA TYR A 248 4.25 -15.00 2.72
C TYR A 248 3.06 -15.36 1.82
N PHE A 249 1.98 -14.62 1.93
CA PHE A 249 0.77 -14.94 1.18
C PHE A 249 0.83 -14.49 -0.28
N LYS A 250 1.34 -13.30 -0.54
CA LYS A 250 1.35 -12.72 -1.89
C LYS A 250 2.54 -13.20 -2.73
N GLU A 251 3.77 -13.22 -2.16
CA GLU A 251 4.97 -13.59 -2.93
C GLU A 251 5.20 -15.10 -2.96
N LEU A 252 5.10 -15.78 -1.81
CA LEU A 252 5.44 -17.21 -1.75
C LEU A 252 4.27 -18.11 -2.16
N ASN A 253 3.03 -17.72 -1.92
CA ASN A 253 1.86 -18.56 -2.16
C ASN A 253 0.92 -18.02 -3.25
N ASP A 254 1.23 -16.88 -3.86
CA ASP A 254 0.42 -16.27 -4.93
C ASP A 254 -1.09 -16.14 -4.59
N LEU A 255 -1.38 -15.98 -3.28
CA LEU A 255 -2.74 -15.80 -2.81
C LEU A 255 -3.12 -14.32 -2.88
N PRO A 256 -4.23 -13.99 -3.53
CA PRO A 256 -4.70 -12.62 -3.58
C PRO A 256 -5.10 -12.17 -2.17
N MET A 257 -4.41 -11.17 -1.65
CA MET A 257 -4.67 -10.60 -0.34
C MET A 257 -4.89 -9.11 -0.42
N SER A 258 -5.85 -8.63 0.35
CA SER A 258 -6.02 -7.19 0.55
C SER A 258 -5.07 -6.70 1.65
N THR A 259 -4.22 -5.75 1.30
CA THR A 259 -3.40 -5.00 2.26
C THR A 259 -4.26 -4.39 3.35
N THR A 260 -5.41 -3.83 2.99
CA THR A 260 -6.36 -3.24 3.93
C THR A 260 -6.87 -4.24 4.97
N TRP A 261 -7.21 -5.48 4.58
CA TRP A 261 -7.69 -6.49 5.52
C TRP A 261 -6.60 -6.98 6.48
N VAL A 262 -5.35 -7.12 6.00
CA VAL A 262 -4.20 -7.40 6.89
C VAL A 262 -4.00 -6.26 7.88
N PHE A 263 -4.08 -5.02 7.40
CA PHE A 263 -4.00 -3.83 8.25
C PHE A 263 -5.10 -3.80 9.32
N VAL A 264 -6.36 -4.01 8.93
CA VAL A 264 -7.50 -4.08 9.86
C VAL A 264 -7.33 -5.22 10.88
N GLY A 265 -6.87 -6.40 10.44
CA GLY A 265 -6.58 -7.52 11.34
C GLY A 265 -5.53 -7.19 12.39
N LEU A 266 -4.47 -6.48 11.99
CA LEU A 266 -3.44 -6.00 12.94
C LEU A 266 -3.99 -4.97 13.93
N LEU A 267 -4.90 -4.11 13.49
CA LEU A 267 -5.56 -3.14 14.38
C LEU A 267 -6.46 -3.84 15.40
N CYS A 268 -7.31 -4.78 14.95
CA CYS A 268 -8.21 -5.53 15.82
C CYS A 268 -7.47 -6.42 16.84
N GLY A 269 -6.30 -6.95 16.47
CA GLY A 269 -5.50 -7.77 17.38
C GLY A 269 -4.91 -6.99 18.55
N ARG A 270 -4.88 -5.67 18.45
CA ARG A 270 -4.37 -4.80 19.49
C ARG A 270 -5.41 -4.39 20.53
N GLU A 271 -6.68 -4.27 20.15
CA GLU A 271 -7.79 -3.97 21.08
C GLU A 271 -8.11 -5.20 21.94
#